data_c3a2733f8883d4e95ab9ae5ab76207a9
#
_entry.id   c3a2733f8883d4e95ab9ae5ab76207a9
#
_cell.length_a   1.000
_cell.length_b   1.000
_cell.length_c   1.000
_cell.angle_alpha   90.00
_cell.angle_beta   90.00
_cell.angle_gamma   90.00
#
_symmetry.space_group_name_H-M   'P 1'
#
loop_
_entity.id
_entity.type
_entity.pdbx_description
1 polymer ?
#
loop_
_entity_poly.entity_id
_entity_poly.type
_entity_poly.pdbx_seq_one_letter_code
_entity_poly.pdbx_strand_id
1 'polypeptide(L)'
;MYRILSSTPMESVDGHVDATYADRTGWSENLGATILPIMVGDDHCGPFIVLSYVEPTEEQMPLSFAHAHASDNWRISVRGTTNMGRDTYEQGQFRFHDGGVPYASDNFAWGPDGGYGIIMFADRRGFAIRPVKAEIAERVTPEQEAGGAALGIDMRDPCPGAPAIATTMGPTTRAHLDGGFDASQEWDEISPGVRMAAGIAGEPTCGPVLVFLDCAAGCEAVPARSIGSETIVAPVSGWVDAAGATMAQGDVRVEERDVEHPALVAGSDGTQLVVIFADRRALRSALDDGTMAGTLGAALSTVLAELQSQLSPARSAS
;
A
#
# COMPACT_ATOMS: atom_id res chain seq x y z
N MET A 1 11.84 11.29 6.26
CA MET A 1 12.56 10.21 7.00
C MET A 1 11.55 9.13 7.32
N TYR A 2 11.78 7.91 6.89
CA TYR A 2 10.90 6.79 7.20
C TYR A 2 11.05 6.36 8.68
N ARG A 3 9.99 5.76 9.21
CA ARG A 3 9.99 5.11 10.53
C ARG A 3 9.31 3.76 10.41
N ILE A 4 10.02 2.72 10.83
CA ILE A 4 9.46 1.38 11.02
C ILE A 4 9.25 1.20 12.51
N LEU A 5 7.99 0.95 12.90
CA LEU A 5 7.59 0.89 14.31
C LEU A 5 7.72 -0.55 14.81
N SER A 6 8.96 -1.02 14.88
CA SER A 6 9.32 -2.31 15.45
C SER A 6 9.89 -2.12 16.85
N SER A 7 9.59 -3.02 17.77
CA SER A 7 10.21 -3.05 19.10
C SER A 7 11.68 -3.49 19.06
N THR A 8 12.09 -4.12 17.96
CA THR A 8 13.50 -4.45 17.66
C THR A 8 13.96 -3.54 16.52
N PRO A 9 15.08 -2.82 16.66
CA PRO A 9 15.62 -2.00 15.58
C PRO A 9 15.83 -2.82 14.31
N MET A 10 15.32 -2.31 13.19
CA MET A 10 15.61 -2.84 11.86
C MET A 10 16.69 -1.97 11.23
N GLU A 11 17.81 -2.59 10.88
CA GLU A 11 18.95 -1.86 10.33
C GLU A 11 18.80 -1.70 8.83
N SER A 12 19.18 -0.51 8.33
CA SER A 12 19.34 -0.28 6.90
C SER A 12 20.63 -0.90 6.42
N VAL A 13 20.56 -1.65 5.33
CA VAL A 13 21.70 -2.22 4.64
C VAL A 13 21.63 -1.76 3.18
N ASP A 14 22.70 -1.17 2.68
CA ASP A 14 22.79 -0.68 1.29
C ASP A 14 21.59 0.23 0.87
N GLY A 15 21.12 1.05 1.81
CA GLY A 15 20.06 2.02 1.58
C GLY A 15 18.65 1.43 1.56
N HIS A 16 18.44 0.24 2.12
CA HIS A 16 17.10 -0.33 2.28
C HIS A 16 16.96 -1.12 3.58
N VAL A 17 15.69 -1.34 3.97
CA VAL A 17 15.33 -2.23 5.08
C VAL A 17 14.39 -3.30 4.53
N ASP A 18 14.73 -4.55 4.79
CA ASP A 18 13.88 -5.69 4.45
C ASP A 18 13.08 -6.15 5.66
N ALA A 19 11.78 -6.33 5.47
CA ALA A 19 10.87 -6.98 6.39
C ALA A 19 10.32 -8.26 5.75
N THR A 20 10.06 -9.29 6.53
CA THR A 20 9.47 -10.52 6.03
C THR A 20 8.39 -11.04 6.97
N TYR A 21 7.33 -11.62 6.42
CA TYR A 21 6.32 -12.32 7.20
C TYR A 21 6.84 -13.63 7.82
N ALA A 22 7.99 -14.13 7.36
CA ALA A 22 8.64 -15.32 7.92
C ALA A 22 9.32 -15.02 9.27
N ASP A 23 9.83 -13.80 9.46
CA ASP A 23 10.41 -13.32 10.73
C ASP A 23 9.68 -12.07 11.20
N ARG A 24 8.85 -12.22 12.20
CA ARG A 24 8.04 -11.16 12.80
C ARG A 24 8.62 -10.65 14.11
N THR A 25 9.92 -10.87 14.34
CA THR A 25 10.61 -10.37 15.53
C THR A 25 10.44 -8.85 15.63
N GLY A 26 9.94 -8.39 16.77
CA GLY A 26 9.71 -6.96 17.00
C GLY A 26 8.39 -6.40 16.45
N TRP A 27 7.59 -7.20 15.72
CA TRP A 27 6.24 -6.79 15.33
C TRP A 27 5.33 -6.71 16.57
N SER A 28 4.28 -5.90 16.49
CA SER A 28 3.37 -5.65 17.60
C SER A 28 2.07 -6.42 17.44
N GLU A 29 1.52 -6.90 18.55
CA GLU A 29 0.15 -7.45 18.57
C GLU A 29 -0.87 -6.30 18.54
N ASN A 30 -1.82 -6.37 17.64
CA ASN A 30 -2.90 -5.40 17.56
C ASN A 30 -4.18 -6.06 17.04
N LEU A 31 -5.22 -6.07 17.89
CA LEU A 31 -6.56 -6.55 17.56
C LEU A 31 -6.57 -7.97 16.95
N GLY A 32 -5.71 -8.85 17.47
CA GLY A 32 -5.59 -10.24 17.05
C GLY A 32 -4.75 -10.47 15.78
N ALA A 33 -4.09 -9.45 15.28
CA ALA A 33 -3.09 -9.56 14.22
C ALA A 33 -1.72 -9.17 14.75
N THR A 34 -0.68 -9.78 14.21
CA THR A 34 0.69 -9.31 14.38
C THR A 34 1.00 -8.31 13.28
N ILE A 35 1.37 -7.08 13.63
CA ILE A 35 1.53 -5.98 12.68
C ILE A 35 2.91 -5.34 12.73
N LEU A 36 3.37 -4.85 11.56
CA LEU A 36 4.51 -3.94 11.43
C LEU A 36 4.04 -2.65 10.78
N PRO A 37 3.84 -1.57 11.54
CA PRO A 37 3.54 -0.27 10.98
C PRO A 37 4.77 0.41 10.39
N ILE A 38 4.62 1.00 9.21
CA ILE A 38 5.68 1.68 8.44
C ILE A 38 5.16 3.05 8.01
N MET A 39 5.91 4.11 8.33
CA MET A 39 5.66 5.46 7.86
C MET A 39 6.77 5.86 6.91
N VAL A 40 6.42 6.29 5.72
CA VAL A 40 7.35 6.76 4.67
C VAL A 40 6.88 8.10 4.10
N GLY A 41 7.73 8.74 3.31
CA GLY A 41 7.43 10.05 2.73
C GLY A 41 7.48 11.19 3.74
N ASP A 42 6.85 12.30 3.40
CA ASP A 42 6.77 13.46 4.29
C ASP A 42 5.66 13.31 5.35
N ASP A 43 5.69 14.21 6.34
CA ASP A 43 4.80 14.11 7.50
C ASP A 43 3.34 14.47 7.17
N HIS A 44 3.09 15.16 6.05
CA HIS A 44 1.75 15.61 5.67
C HIS A 44 1.04 14.63 4.73
N CYS A 45 1.71 14.16 3.70
CA CYS A 45 1.10 13.32 2.64
C CYS A 45 1.80 11.97 2.42
N GLY A 46 2.78 11.63 3.24
CA GLY A 46 3.42 10.33 3.18
C GLY A 46 2.50 9.23 3.71
N PRO A 47 2.44 8.08 3.04
CA PRO A 47 1.56 6.98 3.42
C PRO A 47 1.93 6.37 4.78
N PHE A 48 0.92 5.84 5.43
CA PHE A 48 1.03 4.94 6.57
C PHE A 48 0.69 3.52 6.11
N ILE A 49 1.61 2.60 6.30
CA ILE A 49 1.48 1.22 5.81
C ILE A 49 1.52 0.27 6.99
N VAL A 50 0.68 -0.74 6.94
CA VAL A 50 0.63 -1.79 7.93
C VAL A 50 0.81 -3.13 7.21
N LEU A 51 1.92 -3.81 7.50
CA LEU A 51 2.04 -5.21 7.20
C LEU A 51 1.32 -5.98 8.31
N SER A 52 0.38 -6.84 7.94
CA SER A 52 -0.44 -7.58 8.89
C SER A 52 -0.31 -9.08 8.66
N TYR A 53 -0.10 -9.80 9.73
CA TYR A 53 -0.11 -11.25 9.78
C TYR A 53 -1.18 -11.73 10.74
N VAL A 54 -1.93 -12.72 10.34
CA VAL A 54 -2.92 -13.39 11.19
C VAL A 54 -2.66 -14.89 11.16
N GLU A 55 -2.56 -15.47 12.35
CA GLU A 55 -2.42 -16.92 12.51
C GLU A 55 -3.64 -17.64 11.94
N PRO A 56 -3.46 -18.87 11.44
CA PRO A 56 -4.58 -19.73 11.08
C PRO A 56 -5.56 -19.87 12.26
N THR A 57 -6.82 -19.54 12.03
CA THR A 57 -7.86 -19.69 13.05
C THR A 57 -9.19 -20.03 12.40
N GLU A 58 -9.95 -20.90 13.05
CA GLU A 58 -11.34 -21.17 12.70
C GLU A 58 -12.28 -20.15 13.33
N GLU A 59 -11.81 -19.39 14.34
CA GLU A 59 -12.58 -18.36 15.02
C GLU A 59 -12.49 -17.03 14.26
N GLN A 60 -13.64 -16.37 14.15
CA GLN A 60 -13.71 -15.03 13.58
C GLN A 60 -13.02 -14.03 14.51
N MET A 61 -12.21 -13.16 13.93
CA MET A 61 -11.53 -12.11 14.66
C MET A 61 -12.54 -11.09 15.23
N PRO A 62 -12.29 -10.57 16.45
CA PRO A 62 -13.24 -9.70 17.14
C PRO A 62 -13.32 -8.25 16.59
N LEU A 63 -12.70 -7.91 15.48
CA LEU A 63 -12.83 -6.62 14.80
C LEU A 63 -14.14 -6.52 14.02
N SER A 64 -15.24 -6.68 14.68
CA SER A 64 -16.58 -6.75 14.09
C SER A 64 -17.38 -5.45 14.23
N PHE A 65 -16.74 -4.29 14.36
CA PHE A 65 -17.50 -3.04 14.38
C PHE A 65 -17.29 -2.20 13.13
N ALA A 66 -18.36 -1.60 12.65
CA ALA A 66 -18.31 -0.65 11.54
C ALA A 66 -17.46 0.56 11.92
N HIS A 67 -16.48 0.89 11.07
CA HIS A 67 -15.59 2.03 11.26
C HIS A 67 -15.18 2.63 9.93
N ALA A 68 -14.68 3.85 9.97
CA ALA A 68 -14.04 4.53 8.85
C ALA A 68 -12.61 4.93 9.23
N HIS A 69 -11.77 5.17 8.25
CA HIS A 69 -10.50 5.86 8.41
C HIS A 69 -10.59 7.28 7.84
N ALA A 70 -9.80 8.20 8.34
CA ALA A 70 -9.77 9.58 7.84
C ALA A 70 -9.04 9.74 6.50
N SER A 71 -8.40 8.68 6.03
CA SER A 71 -7.56 8.66 4.83
C SER A 71 -8.06 7.60 3.85
N ASP A 72 -7.91 7.86 2.57
CA ASP A 72 -8.09 6.84 1.54
C ASP A 72 -7.19 5.65 1.84
N ASN A 73 -7.66 4.46 1.55
CA ASN A 73 -6.87 3.27 1.83
C ASN A 73 -6.94 2.24 0.70
N TRP A 74 -5.94 1.42 0.68
CA TRP A 74 -5.81 0.28 -0.18
C TRP A 74 -5.39 -0.93 0.64
N ARG A 75 -5.93 -2.10 0.31
CA ARG A 75 -5.63 -3.36 0.99
C ARG A 75 -5.47 -4.46 -0.02
N ILE A 76 -4.46 -5.31 0.19
CA ILE A 76 -4.24 -6.50 -0.63
C ILE A 76 -4.03 -7.72 0.25
N SER A 77 -4.58 -8.84 -0.19
CA SER A 77 -4.27 -10.16 0.34
C SER A 77 -3.00 -10.69 -0.35
N VAL A 78 -1.88 -10.76 0.37
CA VAL A 78 -0.60 -11.28 -0.15
C VAL A 78 -0.59 -12.81 -0.07
N ARG A 79 -1.23 -13.38 0.95
CA ARG A 79 -1.40 -14.83 1.13
C ARG A 79 -2.64 -15.10 1.95
N GLY A 80 -3.32 -16.20 1.64
CA GLY A 80 -4.58 -16.58 2.28
C GLY A 80 -5.76 -15.76 1.76
N THR A 81 -6.83 -15.69 2.55
CA THR A 81 -8.06 -14.99 2.19
C THR A 81 -8.38 -13.91 3.22
N THR A 82 -8.95 -12.80 2.76
CA THR A 82 -9.41 -11.70 3.62
C THR A 82 -10.86 -11.39 3.32
N ASN A 83 -11.69 -11.27 4.37
CA ASN A 83 -13.06 -10.79 4.21
C ASN A 83 -13.13 -9.28 4.53
N MET A 84 -13.68 -8.49 3.61
CA MET A 84 -13.97 -7.08 3.82
C MET A 84 -15.47 -6.81 3.57
N GLY A 85 -16.21 -6.62 4.64
CA GLY A 85 -17.67 -6.56 4.57
C GLY A 85 -18.26 -7.93 4.17
N ARG A 86 -18.89 -7.97 3.00
CA ARG A 86 -19.50 -9.21 2.46
C ARG A 86 -18.62 -9.91 1.43
N ASP A 87 -17.53 -9.30 1.05
CA ASP A 87 -16.69 -9.76 -0.04
C ASP A 87 -15.46 -10.47 0.51
N THR A 88 -15.07 -11.58 -0.12
CA THR A 88 -13.85 -12.35 0.19
C THR A 88 -12.81 -12.03 -0.88
N TYR A 89 -11.59 -11.73 -0.43
CA TYR A 89 -10.45 -11.45 -1.29
C TYR A 89 -9.46 -12.59 -1.14
N GLU A 90 -9.12 -13.19 -2.25
CA GLU A 90 -8.07 -14.19 -2.36
C GLU A 90 -6.71 -13.55 -2.57
N GLN A 91 -5.66 -14.35 -2.57
CA GLN A 91 -4.29 -13.87 -2.84
C GLN A 91 -4.23 -13.05 -4.14
N GLY A 92 -3.62 -11.88 -4.06
CA GLY A 92 -3.46 -10.95 -5.18
C GLY A 92 -4.68 -10.07 -5.46
N GLN A 93 -5.81 -10.32 -4.79
CA GLN A 93 -6.98 -9.45 -4.88
C GLN A 93 -6.90 -8.32 -3.86
N PHE A 94 -7.43 -7.16 -4.23
CA PHE A 94 -7.31 -5.94 -3.43
C PHE A 94 -8.52 -5.02 -3.56
N ARG A 95 -8.64 -4.10 -2.60
CA ARG A 95 -9.65 -3.03 -2.59
C ARG A 95 -9.02 -1.67 -2.33
N PHE A 96 -9.37 -0.69 -3.18
CA PHE A 96 -9.29 0.73 -2.84
C PHE A 96 -10.57 1.17 -2.14
N HIS A 97 -10.42 2.02 -1.13
CA HIS A 97 -11.55 2.51 -0.35
C HIS A 97 -11.40 4.00 -0.05
N ASP A 98 -12.45 4.77 -0.34
CA ASP A 98 -12.46 6.22 -0.08
C ASP A 98 -12.40 6.50 1.43
N GLY A 99 -11.62 7.49 1.82
CA GLY A 99 -11.53 7.95 3.19
C GLY A 99 -12.84 8.50 3.72
N GLY A 100 -13.09 8.31 5.02
CA GLY A 100 -14.31 8.76 5.68
C GLY A 100 -15.55 7.89 5.45
N VAL A 101 -15.51 6.93 4.55
CA VAL A 101 -16.62 6.02 4.28
C VAL A 101 -16.56 4.83 5.22
N PRO A 102 -17.61 4.59 6.02
CA PRO A 102 -17.66 3.44 6.92
C PRO A 102 -17.78 2.11 6.16
N TYR A 103 -17.08 1.13 6.62
CA TYR A 103 -17.29 -0.26 6.23
C TYR A 103 -17.43 -1.13 7.48
N ALA A 104 -18.26 -2.16 7.38
CA ALA A 104 -18.38 -3.16 8.41
C ALA A 104 -17.52 -4.36 8.01
N SER A 105 -16.73 -4.83 8.95
CA SER A 105 -16.12 -6.15 8.85
C SER A 105 -16.76 -7.05 9.90
N ASP A 106 -18.02 -7.42 9.69
CA ASP A 106 -18.70 -8.34 10.60
C ASP A 106 -18.02 -9.72 10.61
N ASN A 107 -17.17 -9.98 9.62
CA ASN A 107 -16.47 -11.23 9.44
C ASN A 107 -15.05 -10.99 8.91
N PHE A 108 -14.22 -10.30 9.67
CA PHE A 108 -12.81 -10.17 9.32
C PHE A 108 -12.13 -11.50 9.61
N ALA A 109 -12.09 -12.39 8.63
CA ALA A 109 -11.44 -13.67 8.73
C ALA A 109 -10.37 -13.78 7.62
N TRP A 110 -9.19 -14.22 7.99
CA TRP A 110 -8.09 -14.46 7.06
C TRP A 110 -8.09 -15.90 6.50
N GLY A 111 -9.20 -16.59 6.71
CA GLY A 111 -9.35 -17.98 6.33
C GLY A 111 -8.62 -18.96 7.27
N PRO A 112 -8.83 -20.28 7.05
CA PRO A 112 -8.28 -21.33 7.92
C PRO A 112 -6.75 -21.46 7.85
N ASP A 113 -6.13 -20.88 6.81
CA ASP A 113 -4.68 -20.94 6.60
C ASP A 113 -3.95 -19.70 7.17
N GLY A 114 -4.67 -18.79 7.83
CA GLY A 114 -4.15 -17.51 8.20
C GLY A 114 -3.91 -16.61 7.00
N GLY A 115 -3.16 -15.53 7.15
CA GLY A 115 -2.89 -14.67 6.01
C GLY A 115 -1.85 -13.59 6.24
N TYR A 116 -1.34 -13.11 5.12
CA TYR A 116 -0.50 -11.92 5.01
C TYR A 116 -1.26 -10.85 4.26
N GLY A 117 -1.27 -9.63 4.78
CA GLY A 117 -1.90 -8.50 4.11
C GLY A 117 -1.06 -7.24 4.19
N ILE A 118 -1.18 -6.42 3.17
CA ILE A 118 -0.64 -5.06 3.18
C ILE A 118 -1.83 -4.11 3.19
N ILE A 119 -1.85 -3.20 4.15
CA ILE A 119 -2.81 -2.12 4.24
C ILE A 119 -2.03 -0.82 4.08
N MET A 120 -2.35 -0.02 3.09
CA MET A 120 -1.80 1.31 2.91
C MET A 120 -2.89 2.34 3.14
N PHE A 121 -2.59 3.33 3.93
CA PHE A 121 -3.36 4.56 4.04
C PHE A 121 -2.60 5.66 3.30
N ALA A 122 -3.30 6.48 2.57
CA ALA A 122 -2.70 7.51 1.73
C ALA A 122 -1.94 8.59 2.53
N ASP A 123 -2.25 8.69 3.83
CA ASP A 123 -1.51 9.52 4.78
C ASP A 123 -1.62 8.96 6.21
N ARG A 124 -0.87 9.55 7.13
CA ARG A 124 -0.74 9.08 8.52
C ARG A 124 -2.03 9.12 9.34
N ARG A 125 -3.03 9.90 8.92
CA ARG A 125 -4.35 9.95 9.57
C ARG A 125 -5.11 8.63 9.43
N GLY A 126 -4.71 7.77 8.49
CA GLY A 126 -5.21 6.40 8.38
C GLY A 126 -4.97 5.53 9.62
N PHE A 127 -4.02 5.90 10.48
CA PHE A 127 -3.84 5.27 11.79
C PHE A 127 -5.12 5.30 12.62
N ALA A 128 -5.93 6.37 12.52
CA ALA A 128 -7.17 6.53 13.28
C ALA A 128 -8.31 5.68 12.74
N ILE A 129 -8.86 4.83 13.58
CA ILE A 129 -10.15 4.18 13.36
C ILE A 129 -11.25 5.09 13.93
N ARG A 130 -12.27 5.39 13.12
CA ARG A 130 -13.45 6.15 13.51
C ARG A 130 -14.66 5.22 13.60
N PRO A 131 -14.97 4.67 14.80
CA PRO A 131 -16.12 3.79 14.97
C PRO A 131 -17.42 4.52 14.65
N VAL A 132 -18.37 3.81 14.01
CA VAL A 132 -19.68 4.36 13.69
C VAL A 132 -20.55 4.46 14.94
N LYS A 133 -20.41 3.53 15.88
CA LYS A 133 -21.16 3.51 17.13
C LYS A 133 -20.51 4.38 18.19
N ALA A 134 -21.26 5.32 18.77
CA ALA A 134 -20.75 6.27 19.77
C ALA A 134 -20.13 5.58 21.00
N GLU A 135 -20.78 4.52 21.50
CA GLU A 135 -20.28 3.78 22.67
C GLU A 135 -18.91 3.11 22.42
N ILE A 136 -18.62 2.76 21.16
CA ILE A 136 -17.31 2.21 20.78
C ILE A 136 -16.31 3.37 20.62
N ALA A 137 -16.73 4.47 20.02
CA ALA A 137 -15.90 5.65 19.84
C ALA A 137 -15.41 6.22 21.17
N GLU A 138 -16.29 6.34 22.18
CA GLU A 138 -15.93 6.81 23.53
C GLU A 138 -14.77 6.01 24.16
N ARG A 139 -14.68 4.72 23.85
CA ARG A 139 -13.63 3.83 24.36
C ARG A 139 -12.36 3.88 23.50
N VAL A 140 -12.50 3.80 22.17
CA VAL A 140 -11.39 3.60 21.23
C VAL A 140 -10.64 4.90 20.93
N THR A 141 -11.37 6.03 20.80
CA THR A 141 -10.78 7.30 20.39
C THR A 141 -9.68 7.80 21.30
N PRO A 142 -9.82 7.81 22.67
CA PRO A 142 -8.77 8.29 23.56
C PRO A 142 -7.47 7.47 23.46
N GLU A 143 -7.58 6.15 23.31
CA GLU A 143 -6.42 5.28 23.17
C GLU A 143 -5.68 5.54 21.86
N GLN A 144 -6.42 5.77 20.80
CA GLN A 144 -5.85 6.09 19.50
C GLN A 144 -5.23 7.48 19.43
N GLU A 145 -5.86 8.49 20.03
CA GLU A 145 -5.29 9.82 20.16
C GLU A 145 -3.96 9.79 20.91
N ALA A 146 -3.88 9.03 22.01
CA ALA A 146 -2.66 8.84 22.76
C ALA A 146 -1.58 8.11 21.92
N GLY A 147 -1.96 7.05 21.20
CA GLY A 147 -1.09 6.32 20.30
C GLY A 147 -0.58 7.19 19.15
N GLY A 148 -1.46 7.95 18.50
CA GLY A 148 -1.11 8.88 17.43
C GLY A 148 -0.15 9.97 17.92
N ALA A 149 -0.43 10.56 19.08
CA ALA A 149 0.44 11.58 19.67
C ALA A 149 1.84 11.04 19.98
N ALA A 150 1.94 9.80 20.48
CA ALA A 150 3.23 9.12 20.73
C ALA A 150 4.03 8.92 19.41
N LEU A 151 3.34 8.80 18.29
CA LEU A 151 3.92 8.67 16.95
C LEU A 151 4.14 10.02 16.25
N GLY A 152 3.73 11.13 16.87
CA GLY A 152 3.78 12.47 16.27
C GLY A 152 2.73 12.68 15.17
N ILE A 153 1.63 11.92 15.20
CA ILE A 153 0.50 12.07 14.28
C ILE A 153 -0.55 12.97 14.93
N ASP A 154 -0.89 14.10 14.29
CA ASP A 154 -2.04 14.89 14.70
C ASP A 154 -3.34 14.26 14.21
N MET A 155 -3.99 13.53 15.10
CA MET A 155 -5.24 12.83 14.84
C MET A 155 -6.45 13.75 14.69
N ARG A 156 -6.30 15.04 15.04
CA ARG A 156 -7.38 16.04 15.01
C ARG A 156 -7.38 16.84 13.72
N ASP A 157 -6.29 16.77 12.96
CA ASP A 157 -6.23 17.46 11.67
C ASP A 157 -7.31 16.91 10.75
N PRO A 158 -8.36 17.69 10.46
CA PRO A 158 -9.37 17.25 9.50
C PRO A 158 -8.68 17.09 8.16
N CYS A 159 -8.97 16.01 7.44
CA CYS A 159 -8.48 15.82 6.09
C CYS A 159 -8.86 17.04 5.25
N PRO A 160 -7.93 17.88 4.77
CA PRO A 160 -8.24 19.13 4.09
C PRO A 160 -8.86 18.92 2.70
N GLY A 161 -8.97 17.71 2.22
CA GLY A 161 -9.48 17.39 0.89
C GLY A 161 -10.55 16.32 0.89
N ALA A 162 -11.39 16.31 -0.12
CA ALA A 162 -12.20 15.16 -0.44
C ALA A 162 -11.26 14.00 -0.83
N PRO A 163 -11.62 12.76 -0.48
CA PRO A 163 -10.89 11.57 -0.92
C PRO A 163 -10.64 11.62 -2.43
N ALA A 164 -9.46 11.27 -2.85
CA ALA A 164 -9.03 11.41 -4.23
C ALA A 164 -8.32 10.13 -4.68
N ILE A 165 -9.12 9.13 -5.04
CA ILE A 165 -8.63 7.91 -5.68
C ILE A 165 -8.85 8.01 -7.18
N ALA A 166 -7.79 7.79 -7.96
CA ALA A 166 -7.89 7.56 -9.39
C ALA A 166 -7.05 6.35 -9.76
N THR A 167 -7.54 5.51 -10.66
CA THR A 167 -6.86 4.29 -11.09
C THR A 167 -7.01 4.06 -12.59
N THR A 168 -6.06 3.35 -13.19
CA THR A 168 -6.18 2.86 -14.57
C THR A 168 -7.21 1.75 -14.72
N MET A 169 -7.67 1.18 -13.59
CA MET A 169 -8.66 0.09 -13.54
C MET A 169 -10.12 0.60 -13.53
N GLY A 170 -10.31 1.92 -13.57
CA GLY A 170 -11.62 2.56 -13.58
C GLY A 170 -11.94 3.37 -12.31
N PRO A 171 -13.12 4.00 -12.27
CA PRO A 171 -13.52 4.83 -11.15
C PRO A 171 -13.99 4.00 -9.95
N THR A 172 -13.85 4.57 -8.76
CA THR A 172 -14.49 4.01 -7.56
C THR A 172 -16.02 4.04 -7.72
N THR A 173 -16.66 2.94 -7.36
CA THR A 173 -18.12 2.84 -7.31
C THR A 173 -18.56 2.57 -5.88
N ARG A 174 -19.57 3.32 -5.38
CA ARG A 174 -20.02 3.18 -3.98
C ARG A 174 -18.89 3.34 -2.96
N ALA A 175 -17.92 4.23 -3.24
CA ALA A 175 -16.78 4.55 -2.42
C ALA A 175 -15.70 3.45 -2.32
N HIS A 176 -15.69 2.49 -3.22
CA HIS A 176 -14.59 1.52 -3.35
C HIS A 176 -14.39 1.05 -4.80
N LEU A 177 -13.24 0.49 -5.05
CA LEU A 177 -12.90 -0.23 -6.28
C LEU A 177 -12.20 -1.53 -5.89
N ASP A 178 -12.70 -2.64 -6.42
CA ASP A 178 -12.09 -3.95 -6.31
C ASP A 178 -11.26 -4.25 -7.55
N GLY A 179 -10.12 -4.88 -7.34
CA GLY A 179 -9.20 -5.33 -8.39
C GLY A 179 -8.37 -6.51 -7.94
N GLY A 180 -7.54 -7.01 -8.84
CA GLY A 180 -6.69 -8.13 -8.53
C GLY A 180 -5.78 -8.50 -9.70
N PHE A 181 -4.74 -9.26 -9.41
CA PHE A 181 -3.83 -9.80 -10.41
C PHE A 181 -4.47 -10.90 -11.27
N ASP A 182 -5.59 -11.45 -10.85
CA ASP A 182 -6.42 -12.36 -11.65
C ASP A 182 -7.01 -11.67 -12.90
N ALA A 183 -7.18 -10.35 -12.87
CA ALA A 183 -7.60 -9.52 -14.00
C ALA A 183 -6.41 -8.88 -14.76
N SER A 184 -5.15 -9.26 -14.48
CA SER A 184 -3.96 -8.60 -15.06
C SER A 184 -3.90 -8.69 -16.59
N GLN A 185 -4.60 -9.65 -17.20
CA GLN A 185 -4.70 -9.75 -18.66
C GLN A 185 -5.43 -8.56 -19.30
N GLU A 186 -6.20 -7.81 -18.53
CA GLU A 186 -6.89 -6.60 -18.95
C GLU A 186 -6.03 -5.33 -18.79
N TRP A 187 -4.87 -5.45 -18.10
CA TRP A 187 -3.96 -4.33 -17.90
C TRP A 187 -3.12 -4.05 -19.13
N ASP A 188 -2.64 -2.81 -19.25
CA ASP A 188 -1.79 -2.40 -20.34
C ASP A 188 -0.46 -3.15 -20.33
N GLU A 189 -0.08 -3.73 -21.45
CA GLU A 189 1.25 -4.29 -21.65
C GLU A 189 2.22 -3.15 -21.99
N ILE A 190 3.06 -2.78 -21.03
CA ILE A 190 4.02 -1.68 -21.15
C ILE A 190 5.33 -2.09 -21.83
N SER A 191 5.65 -3.38 -21.80
CA SER A 191 6.74 -4.03 -22.55
C SER A 191 6.42 -5.52 -22.69
N PRO A 192 7.09 -6.24 -23.61
CA PRO A 192 6.84 -7.67 -23.78
C PRO A 192 6.92 -8.43 -22.46
N GLY A 193 5.80 -9.01 -22.04
CA GLY A 193 5.69 -9.77 -20.80
C GLY A 193 5.61 -8.95 -19.51
N VAL A 194 5.43 -7.62 -19.57
CA VAL A 194 5.19 -6.78 -18.39
C VAL A 194 3.88 -6.02 -18.56
N ARG A 195 2.91 -6.33 -17.70
CA ARG A 195 1.62 -5.65 -17.62
C ARG A 195 1.54 -4.78 -16.39
N MET A 196 0.88 -3.64 -16.52
CA MET A 196 0.81 -2.65 -15.46
C MET A 196 -0.60 -2.13 -15.24
N ALA A 197 -0.99 -2.03 -13.96
CA ALA A 197 -2.05 -1.15 -13.51
C ALA A 197 -1.47 -0.17 -12.47
N ALA A 198 -2.10 0.99 -12.32
CA ALA A 198 -1.66 1.98 -11.37
C ALA A 198 -2.83 2.68 -10.67
N GLY A 199 -2.57 3.20 -9.49
CA GLY A 199 -3.51 4.02 -8.73
C GLY A 199 -2.80 5.11 -7.94
N ILE A 200 -3.52 6.20 -7.71
CA ILE A 200 -3.11 7.28 -6.82
C ILE A 200 -4.19 7.49 -5.77
N ALA A 201 -3.79 7.86 -4.56
CA ALA A 201 -4.70 8.09 -3.44
C ALA A 201 -4.27 9.31 -2.63
N GLY A 202 -5.18 9.85 -1.81
CA GLY A 202 -4.90 10.91 -0.86
C GLY A 202 -4.78 12.30 -1.49
N GLU A 203 -3.89 13.13 -0.93
CA GLU A 203 -3.70 14.51 -1.38
C GLU A 203 -3.34 14.58 -2.86
N PRO A 204 -4.10 15.34 -3.69
CA PRO A 204 -3.92 15.35 -5.14
C PRO A 204 -2.53 15.73 -5.63
N THR A 205 -1.77 16.49 -4.86
CA THR A 205 -0.46 16.99 -5.28
C THR A 205 0.70 16.11 -4.84
N CYS A 206 0.61 15.42 -3.70
CA CYS A 206 1.76 14.77 -3.06
C CYS A 206 1.52 13.36 -2.53
N GLY A 207 0.33 12.81 -2.58
CA GLY A 207 0.05 11.47 -2.05
C GLY A 207 0.79 10.34 -2.79
N PRO A 208 0.66 9.11 -2.31
CA PRO A 208 1.35 7.96 -2.88
C PRO A 208 0.87 7.58 -4.28
N VAL A 209 1.73 6.86 -4.98
CA VAL A 209 1.43 6.15 -6.23
C VAL A 209 1.61 4.66 -6.00
N LEU A 210 0.59 3.88 -6.33
CA LEU A 210 0.64 2.42 -6.31
C LEU A 210 0.78 1.91 -7.73
N VAL A 211 1.69 0.98 -7.93
CA VAL A 211 1.93 0.32 -9.21
C VAL A 211 1.82 -1.19 -9.01
N PHE A 212 1.03 -1.82 -9.83
CA PHE A 212 0.83 -3.26 -9.87
C PHE A 212 1.45 -3.79 -11.16
N LEU A 213 2.36 -4.72 -11.05
CA LEU A 213 3.09 -5.30 -12.17
C LEU A 213 2.89 -6.80 -12.21
N ASP A 214 2.43 -7.31 -13.35
CA ASP A 214 2.41 -8.74 -13.67
C ASP A 214 3.49 -9.00 -14.72
N CYS A 215 4.54 -9.70 -14.33
CA CYS A 215 5.77 -9.82 -15.09
C CYS A 215 6.03 -11.28 -15.44
N ALA A 216 6.26 -11.54 -16.72
CA ALA A 216 6.76 -12.82 -17.18
C ALA A 216 8.20 -13.08 -16.70
N ALA A 217 8.61 -14.34 -16.72
CA ALA A 217 9.93 -14.77 -16.28
C ALA A 217 11.07 -13.99 -16.94
N GLY A 218 12.02 -13.53 -16.14
CA GLY A 218 13.24 -12.84 -16.57
C GLY A 218 13.03 -11.42 -17.09
N CYS A 219 11.82 -10.87 -17.05
CA CYS A 219 11.57 -9.48 -17.41
C CYS A 219 12.09 -8.52 -16.35
N GLU A 220 12.60 -7.35 -16.77
CA GLU A 220 12.84 -6.24 -15.86
C GLU A 220 11.48 -5.68 -15.40
N ALA A 221 11.15 -5.93 -14.14
CA ALA A 221 9.91 -5.46 -13.53
C ALA A 221 10.01 -3.97 -13.15
N VAL A 222 11.11 -3.55 -12.55
CA VAL A 222 11.36 -2.16 -12.14
C VAL A 222 12.80 -1.82 -12.54
N PRO A 223 13.05 -0.70 -13.26
CA PRO A 223 14.41 -0.31 -13.63
C PRO A 223 15.22 0.14 -12.41
N ALA A 224 16.54 0.26 -12.60
CA ALA A 224 17.40 0.93 -11.64
C ALA A 224 16.91 2.37 -11.43
N ARG A 225 16.94 2.84 -10.19
CA ARG A 225 16.29 4.11 -9.81
C ARG A 225 16.94 4.78 -8.61
N SER A 226 16.83 6.10 -8.58
CA SER A 226 17.05 6.90 -7.38
C SER A 226 15.91 7.92 -7.28
N ILE A 227 15.14 7.88 -6.21
CA ILE A 227 13.92 8.68 -6.04
C ILE A 227 14.04 9.51 -4.77
N GLY A 228 13.63 10.78 -4.81
CA GLY A 228 13.69 11.70 -3.67
C GLY A 228 12.67 11.41 -2.55
N SER A 229 12.01 10.26 -2.60
CA SER A 229 11.16 9.71 -1.52
C SER A 229 11.37 8.21 -1.40
N GLU A 230 10.95 7.66 -0.27
CA GLU A 230 11.01 6.22 -0.05
C GLU A 230 10.09 5.47 -1.03
N THR A 231 10.51 4.25 -1.38
CA THR A 231 9.74 3.31 -2.21
C THR A 231 9.55 2.00 -1.44
N ILE A 232 8.38 1.39 -1.57
CA ILE A 232 8.10 0.07 -1.01
C ILE A 232 7.90 -0.91 -2.14
N VAL A 233 8.56 -2.04 -2.04
CA VAL A 233 8.50 -3.14 -3.00
C VAL A 233 8.03 -4.40 -2.29
N ALA A 234 7.01 -5.07 -2.83
CA ALA A 234 6.44 -6.28 -2.24
C ALA A 234 6.01 -7.28 -3.33
N PRO A 235 6.70 -8.41 -3.49
CA PRO A 235 6.20 -9.52 -4.29
C PRO A 235 4.93 -10.13 -3.66
N VAL A 236 3.87 -10.22 -4.45
CA VAL A 236 2.59 -10.84 -4.09
C VAL A 236 2.56 -12.30 -4.51
N SER A 237 3.27 -12.64 -5.60
CA SER A 237 3.55 -14.00 -6.00
C SER A 237 4.87 -14.07 -6.74
N GLY A 238 5.49 -15.25 -6.76
CA GLY A 238 6.82 -15.42 -7.35
C GLY A 238 7.92 -14.74 -6.56
N TRP A 239 8.96 -14.26 -7.25
CA TRP A 239 10.10 -13.59 -6.65
C TRP A 239 10.76 -12.64 -7.66
N VAL A 240 11.54 -11.70 -7.14
CA VAL A 240 12.41 -10.81 -7.94
C VAL A 240 13.85 -10.91 -7.48
N ASP A 241 14.77 -10.75 -8.40
CA ASP A 241 16.18 -10.54 -8.14
C ASP A 241 16.51 -9.04 -8.11
N ALA A 242 17.20 -8.61 -7.07
CA ALA A 242 17.72 -7.26 -6.89
C ALA A 242 19.25 -7.32 -6.79
N ALA A 243 19.94 -7.38 -7.93
CA ALA A 243 21.41 -7.51 -8.02
C ALA A 243 21.98 -8.69 -7.22
N GLY A 244 21.35 -9.85 -7.28
CA GLY A 244 21.76 -11.08 -6.60
C GLY A 244 21.10 -11.30 -5.23
N ALA A 245 20.33 -10.35 -4.73
CA ALA A 245 19.48 -10.53 -3.55
C ALA A 245 18.05 -10.88 -3.99
N THR A 246 17.55 -12.03 -3.56
CA THR A 246 16.20 -12.49 -3.90
C THR A 246 15.20 -11.96 -2.90
N MET A 247 14.09 -11.42 -3.41
CA MET A 247 12.88 -11.11 -2.64
C MET A 247 11.74 -11.99 -3.15
N ALA A 248 11.11 -12.72 -2.27
CA ALA A 248 10.02 -13.65 -2.60
C ALA A 248 8.68 -13.16 -2.03
N GLN A 249 7.59 -13.85 -2.34
CA GLN A 249 6.29 -13.61 -1.74
C GLN A 249 6.39 -13.57 -0.20
N GLY A 250 5.91 -12.46 0.38
CA GLY A 250 5.96 -12.24 1.83
C GLY A 250 7.20 -11.47 2.29
N ASP A 251 8.10 -11.10 1.38
CA ASP A 251 9.13 -10.11 1.67
C ASP A 251 8.63 -8.71 1.29
N VAL A 252 9.05 -7.71 2.06
CA VAL A 252 8.74 -6.30 1.80
C VAL A 252 10.00 -5.50 2.01
N ARG A 253 10.41 -4.76 0.99
CA ARG A 253 11.57 -3.86 1.04
C ARG A 253 11.11 -2.41 1.13
N VAL A 254 11.69 -1.67 2.05
CA VAL A 254 11.60 -0.22 2.15
C VAL A 254 12.91 0.36 1.63
N GLU A 255 12.89 0.94 0.45
CA GLU A 255 14.02 1.61 -0.18
C GLU A 255 14.13 3.05 0.31
N GLU A 256 15.31 3.47 0.69
CA GLU A 256 15.58 4.83 1.17
C GLU A 256 15.60 5.83 0.01
N ARG A 257 15.21 7.06 0.31
CA ARG A 257 15.27 8.17 -0.64
C ARG A 257 16.71 8.51 -1.02
N ASP A 258 16.88 9.04 -2.22
CA ASP A 258 18.15 9.57 -2.73
C ASP A 258 19.29 8.55 -2.77
N VAL A 259 18.97 7.25 -2.67
CA VAL A 259 19.88 6.14 -2.84
C VAL A 259 19.62 5.48 -4.19
N GLU A 260 20.68 5.03 -4.86
CA GLU A 260 20.55 4.26 -6.09
C GLU A 260 20.19 2.80 -5.76
N HIS A 261 19.04 2.35 -6.27
CA HIS A 261 18.56 0.99 -6.12
C HIS A 261 18.68 0.23 -7.45
N PRO A 262 19.08 -1.04 -7.42
CA PRO A 262 19.23 -1.83 -8.64
C PRO A 262 17.88 -2.10 -9.31
N ALA A 263 17.95 -2.51 -10.58
CA ALA A 263 16.80 -3.04 -11.26
C ALA A 263 16.29 -4.32 -10.58
N LEU A 264 14.97 -4.51 -10.61
CA LEU A 264 14.31 -5.73 -10.15
C LEU A 264 13.94 -6.59 -11.36
N VAL A 265 14.40 -7.82 -11.37
CA VAL A 265 14.16 -8.77 -12.46
C VAL A 265 13.26 -9.90 -11.96
N ALA A 266 12.18 -10.18 -12.68
CA ALA A 266 11.25 -11.26 -12.36
C ALA A 266 11.94 -12.62 -12.39
N GLY A 267 11.59 -13.47 -11.44
CA GLY A 267 12.12 -14.83 -11.32
C GLY A 267 11.72 -15.76 -12.46
N SER A 268 12.12 -17.02 -12.37
CA SER A 268 11.95 -18.03 -13.43
C SER A 268 10.49 -18.35 -13.76
N ASP A 269 9.58 -18.11 -12.83
CA ASP A 269 8.15 -18.40 -13.00
C ASP A 269 7.30 -17.12 -13.19
N GLY A 270 7.99 -15.96 -13.33
CA GLY A 270 7.37 -14.65 -13.33
C GLY A 270 7.15 -14.12 -11.91
N THR A 271 6.56 -12.94 -11.82
CA THR A 271 6.23 -12.32 -10.53
C THR A 271 5.05 -11.37 -10.64
N GLN A 272 4.25 -11.32 -9.59
CA GLN A 272 3.27 -10.27 -9.35
C GLN A 272 3.82 -9.35 -8.25
N LEU A 273 3.96 -8.08 -8.55
CA LEU A 273 4.69 -7.13 -7.72
C LEU A 273 3.84 -5.90 -7.44
N VAL A 274 3.85 -5.44 -6.19
CA VAL A 274 3.35 -4.12 -5.81
C VAL A 274 4.53 -3.21 -5.52
N VAL A 275 4.49 -2.01 -6.10
CA VAL A 275 5.44 -0.93 -5.82
C VAL A 275 4.67 0.29 -5.33
N ILE A 276 5.05 0.84 -4.19
CA ILE A 276 4.44 2.04 -3.62
C ILE A 276 5.50 3.14 -3.57
N PHE A 277 5.32 4.16 -4.39
CA PHE A 277 6.12 5.38 -4.30
C PHE A 277 5.45 6.31 -3.29
N ALA A 278 6.17 6.70 -2.26
CA ALA A 278 5.60 7.42 -1.12
C ALA A 278 5.17 8.86 -1.46
N ASP A 279 5.76 9.49 -2.46
CA ASP A 279 5.45 10.86 -2.88
C ASP A 279 5.47 10.99 -4.40
N ARG A 280 4.32 11.32 -4.99
CA ARG A 280 4.21 11.46 -6.45
C ARG A 280 4.98 12.67 -7.02
N ARG A 281 5.33 13.66 -6.21
CA ARG A 281 6.20 14.78 -6.63
C ARG A 281 7.61 14.28 -6.86
N ALA A 282 8.13 13.48 -5.92
CA ALA A 282 9.46 12.89 -6.03
C ALA A 282 9.54 11.90 -7.19
N LEU A 283 8.52 11.06 -7.36
CA LEU A 283 8.44 10.17 -8.52
C LEU A 283 8.43 10.97 -9.84
N ARG A 284 7.61 12.02 -9.93
CA ARG A 284 7.57 12.86 -11.13
C ARG A 284 8.92 13.51 -11.42
N SER A 285 9.61 14.04 -10.40
CA SER A 285 10.96 14.58 -10.57
C SER A 285 11.92 13.53 -11.12
N ALA A 286 11.90 12.31 -10.58
CA ALA A 286 12.76 11.21 -11.04
C ALA A 286 12.46 10.78 -12.50
N LEU A 287 11.21 10.87 -12.93
CA LEU A 287 10.82 10.64 -14.31
C LEU A 287 11.30 11.76 -15.24
N ASP A 288 11.18 13.01 -14.82
CA ASP A 288 11.56 14.19 -15.61
C ASP A 288 13.08 14.31 -15.78
N ASP A 289 13.86 13.98 -14.75
CA ASP A 289 15.33 14.06 -14.76
C ASP A 289 16.01 12.75 -15.23
N GLY A 290 15.22 11.68 -15.44
CA GLY A 290 15.69 10.41 -15.94
C GLY A 290 16.38 9.50 -14.90
N THR A 291 16.28 9.80 -13.61
CA THR A 291 16.78 8.91 -12.54
C THR A 291 15.92 7.67 -12.35
N MET A 292 14.72 7.66 -12.96
CA MET A 292 13.91 6.48 -13.18
C MET A 292 13.59 6.36 -14.67
N ALA A 293 14.47 5.75 -15.42
CA ALA A 293 14.34 5.57 -16.88
C ALA A 293 13.69 4.22 -17.23
N GLY A 294 13.73 3.86 -18.52
CA GLY A 294 13.24 2.58 -19.02
C GLY A 294 11.75 2.56 -19.30
N THR A 295 11.23 1.37 -19.58
CA THR A 295 9.86 1.18 -20.07
C THR A 295 8.83 1.55 -19.01
N LEU A 296 9.07 1.14 -17.77
CA LEU A 296 8.18 1.49 -16.63
C LEU A 296 8.17 3.01 -16.41
N GLY A 297 9.34 3.68 -16.49
CA GLY A 297 9.40 5.14 -16.34
C GLY A 297 8.57 5.87 -17.39
N ALA A 298 8.69 5.46 -18.65
CA ALA A 298 7.90 6.04 -19.76
C ALA A 298 6.38 5.81 -19.57
N ALA A 299 5.99 4.61 -19.17
CA ALA A 299 4.60 4.28 -18.89
C ALA A 299 4.04 5.11 -17.72
N LEU A 300 4.78 5.23 -16.61
CA LEU A 300 4.38 6.01 -15.45
C LEU A 300 4.25 7.50 -15.75
N SER A 301 5.11 8.07 -16.59
CA SER A 301 4.98 9.47 -17.01
C SER A 301 3.63 9.74 -17.68
N THR A 302 3.17 8.83 -18.55
CA THR A 302 1.88 8.92 -19.23
C THR A 302 0.72 8.71 -18.25
N VAL A 303 0.76 7.64 -17.48
CA VAL A 303 -0.30 7.24 -16.56
C VAL A 303 -0.50 8.28 -15.43
N LEU A 304 0.57 8.84 -14.87
CA LEU A 304 0.44 9.86 -13.83
C LEU A 304 -0.23 11.14 -14.33
N ALA A 305 0.03 11.54 -15.58
CA ALA A 305 -0.65 12.69 -16.20
C ALA A 305 -2.16 12.42 -16.35
N GLU A 306 -2.52 11.22 -16.80
CA GLU A 306 -3.91 10.79 -16.94
C GLU A 306 -4.63 10.73 -15.59
N LEU A 307 -4.07 10.01 -14.61
CA LEU A 307 -4.65 9.88 -13.27
C LEU A 307 -4.80 11.24 -12.58
N GLN A 308 -3.81 12.12 -12.73
CA GLN A 308 -3.90 13.48 -12.19
C GLN A 308 -5.04 14.29 -12.84
N SER A 309 -5.32 14.09 -14.12
CA SER A 309 -6.44 14.76 -14.80
C SER A 309 -7.80 14.30 -14.28
N GLN A 310 -7.92 13.06 -13.84
CA GLN A 310 -9.13 12.51 -13.23
C GLN A 310 -9.43 13.14 -11.85
N LEU A 311 -8.40 13.60 -11.13
CA LEU A 311 -8.57 14.28 -9.83
C LEU A 311 -8.94 15.76 -9.96
N SER A 312 -8.76 16.38 -11.15
CA SER A 312 -9.06 17.80 -11.42
C SER A 312 -10.43 17.87 -12.15
N PRO A 313 -11.21 18.81 -12.06
CA PRO A 313 -11.89 19.80 -11.25
C PRO A 313 -13.40 19.60 -11.08
N ALA A 314 -13.93 18.39 -11.01
CA ALA A 314 -15.39 18.18 -10.86
C ALA A 314 -15.93 18.54 -9.45
N ARG A 315 -15.06 18.90 -8.50
CA ARG A 315 -15.43 19.12 -7.09
C ARG A 315 -15.45 20.57 -6.63
N SER A 316 -15.28 21.53 -7.54
CA SER A 316 -15.42 22.97 -7.20
C SER A 316 -16.83 23.52 -7.36
N ALA A 317 -17.84 22.67 -7.61
CA ALA A 317 -19.22 23.08 -7.92
C ALA A 317 -20.28 22.38 -7.04
N SER A 318 -19.98 22.06 -5.78
CA SER A 318 -21.02 21.61 -4.84
C SER A 318 -20.94 22.35 -3.52
#